data_a074548bf870abc2d2410198bade6fa5
#
_entry.id   a074548bf870abc2d2410198bade6fa5
#
_cell.length_a   1.000
_cell.length_b   1.000
_cell.length_c   1.000
_cell.angle_alpha   90.00
_cell.angle_beta   90.00
_cell.angle_gamma   90.00
#
_symmetry.space_group_name_H-M   'P 1'
#
loop_
_entity.id
_entity.type
_entity.pdbx_description
1 polymer ?
#
loop_
_entity_poly.entity_id
_entity_poly.type
_entity_poly.pdbx_seq_one_letter_code
_entity_poly.pdbx_strand_id
1 'polypeptide(L)'
;MKIAIVTPAAARVRNGNRNTAERWATFLRQQGHRVCVQVEWDGRCADLMLALHARRSHASIKRFFECCPQTPLVVVLTGTDLYRDIRNNYSAQESMRLATRLVVLQEMGLNELALDLRAKTHVIYQSARSIKPVAPLKKLFEVCVIGNLREEKDPFRCALAAALLPKSSKIHIHHMGAAVNDVMARQALVLMERIPRYRWIGESPHWQVRKRLARSRIMVISSYMEGGANVVSEALSAGVSVIASDVSGNIGMLGADYAGYYPCGNEYALAEMLYHAETNPEFYDLLKKQCAQRKEYVQPQLESAKLAQLIAAVTGQTISSPSVPIPWPRPGKAV
;
A
#
# COMPACT_ATOMS: atom_id res chain seq x y z
N MET A 1 26.55 -2.52 -6.47
CA MET A 1 26.60 -1.41 -5.49
C MET A 1 26.19 -1.89 -4.11
N LYS A 2 26.58 -1.15 -3.06
CA LYS A 2 26.07 -1.28 -1.69
C LYS A 2 24.91 -0.28 -1.51
N ILE A 3 23.71 -0.76 -1.19
CA ILE A 3 22.52 0.07 -1.03
C ILE A 3 22.01 -0.05 0.40
N ALA A 4 21.85 1.08 1.08
CA ALA A 4 21.20 1.16 2.39
C ALA A 4 19.71 1.49 2.21
N ILE A 5 18.83 0.63 2.69
CA ILE A 5 17.38 0.92 2.77
C ILE A 5 17.04 1.21 4.23
N VAL A 6 16.57 2.42 4.49
CA VAL A 6 16.10 2.84 5.82
C VAL A 6 14.58 2.85 5.84
N THR A 7 13.98 2.21 6.84
CA THR A 7 12.52 2.15 7.02
C THR A 7 12.15 2.26 8.50
N PRO A 8 11.17 3.10 8.88
CA PRO A 8 10.81 3.34 10.29
C PRO A 8 10.10 2.15 10.96
N ALA A 9 10.13 0.98 10.34
CA ALA A 9 9.46 -0.22 10.82
C ALA A 9 10.47 -1.33 11.14
N ALA A 10 10.46 -1.80 12.38
CA ALA A 10 11.30 -2.91 12.83
C ALA A 10 11.02 -4.21 12.04
N ALA A 11 11.98 -5.13 12.02
CA ALA A 11 11.93 -6.36 11.22
C ALA A 11 10.70 -7.25 11.52
N ARG A 12 10.19 -7.21 12.74
CA ARG A 12 9.03 -8.01 13.17
C ARG A 12 7.69 -7.31 12.95
N VAL A 13 7.68 -6.02 12.58
CA VAL A 13 6.46 -5.23 12.38
C VAL A 13 5.97 -5.36 10.96
N ARG A 14 4.78 -5.93 10.77
CA ARG A 14 4.14 -6.05 9.46
C ARG A 14 3.36 -4.77 9.16
N ASN A 15 3.95 -3.86 8.41
CA ASN A 15 3.28 -2.66 7.91
C ASN A 15 3.72 -2.33 6.47
N GLY A 16 3.05 -1.35 5.85
CA GLY A 16 3.29 -0.97 4.45
C GLY A 16 4.75 -0.61 4.17
N ASN A 17 5.40 0.16 5.04
CA ASN A 17 6.78 0.59 4.85
C ASN A 17 7.76 -0.60 4.88
N ARG A 18 7.59 -1.52 5.84
CA ARG A 18 8.43 -2.72 5.91
C ARG A 18 8.25 -3.61 4.69
N ASN A 19 7.00 -3.84 4.28
CA ASN A 19 6.70 -4.64 3.09
C ASN A 19 7.35 -4.04 1.83
N THR A 20 7.31 -2.72 1.66
CA THR A 20 7.96 -2.04 0.54
C THR A 20 9.47 -2.17 0.61
N ALA A 21 10.09 -1.91 1.76
CA ALA A 21 11.53 -2.03 1.95
C ALA A 21 12.05 -3.44 1.62
N GLU A 22 11.40 -4.49 2.11
CA GLU A 22 11.78 -5.88 1.86
C GLU A 22 11.57 -6.29 0.39
N ARG A 23 10.49 -5.84 -0.23
CA ARG A 23 10.23 -6.09 -1.65
C ARG A 23 11.29 -5.42 -2.52
N TRP A 24 11.61 -4.15 -2.27
CA TRP A 24 12.66 -3.44 -3.00
C TRP A 24 14.05 -4.03 -2.75
N ALA A 25 14.35 -4.41 -1.52
CA ALA A 25 15.59 -5.13 -1.22
C ALA A 25 15.72 -6.44 -2.03
N THR A 26 14.59 -7.15 -2.18
CA THR A 26 14.56 -8.38 -2.99
C THR A 26 14.85 -8.08 -4.46
N PHE A 27 14.18 -7.09 -5.06
CA PHE A 27 14.42 -6.69 -6.45
C PHE A 27 15.86 -6.27 -6.69
N LEU A 28 16.39 -5.44 -5.80
CA LEU A 28 17.77 -4.94 -5.92
C LEU A 28 18.83 -6.02 -5.76
N ARG A 29 18.62 -6.99 -4.86
CA ARG A 29 19.51 -8.15 -4.74
C ARG A 29 19.48 -9.02 -5.99
N GLN A 30 18.32 -9.20 -6.62
CA GLN A 30 18.18 -9.92 -7.90
C GLN A 30 18.88 -9.18 -9.06
N GLN A 31 19.02 -7.86 -8.95
CA GLN A 31 19.78 -7.03 -9.89
C GLN A 31 21.30 -6.97 -9.59
N GLY A 32 21.77 -7.79 -8.62
CA GLY A 32 23.21 -7.90 -8.29
C GLY A 32 23.72 -6.88 -7.27
N HIS A 33 22.82 -6.12 -6.59
CA HIS A 33 23.23 -5.18 -5.55
C HIS A 33 23.35 -5.85 -4.18
N ARG A 34 24.24 -5.32 -3.33
CA ARG A 34 24.32 -5.68 -1.91
C ARG A 34 23.41 -4.74 -1.13
N VAL A 35 22.34 -5.26 -0.51
CA VAL A 35 21.31 -4.43 0.13
C VAL A 35 21.21 -4.75 1.62
N CYS A 36 21.32 -3.71 2.45
CA CYS A 36 21.04 -3.75 3.88
C CYS A 36 19.71 -3.01 4.17
N VAL A 37 18.79 -3.66 4.90
CA VAL A 37 17.52 -3.04 5.35
C VAL A 37 17.61 -2.80 6.84
N GLN A 38 17.45 -1.56 7.29
CA GLN A 38 17.66 -1.15 8.68
C GLN A 38 16.61 -0.12 9.10
N VAL A 39 16.40 0.00 10.40
CA VAL A 39 15.48 1.01 10.97
C VAL A 39 16.16 2.37 10.99
N GLU A 40 17.43 2.40 11.39
CA GLU A 40 18.28 3.56 11.43
C GLU A 40 19.58 3.26 10.69
N TRP A 41 20.12 4.25 9.99
CA TRP A 41 21.39 4.07 9.29
C TRP A 41 22.55 3.88 10.29
N ASP A 42 23.28 2.80 10.10
CA ASP A 42 24.36 2.35 11.00
C ASP A 42 25.69 3.10 10.82
N GLY A 43 25.77 4.09 9.91
CA GLY A 43 26.98 4.88 9.62
C GLY A 43 27.94 4.24 8.61
N ARG A 44 27.64 3.04 8.09
CA ARG A 44 28.51 2.38 7.12
C ARG A 44 28.36 3.00 5.73
N CYS A 45 29.48 3.14 5.00
CA CYS A 45 29.45 3.63 3.63
C CYS A 45 28.55 2.78 2.72
N ALA A 46 27.67 3.46 2.00
CA ALA A 46 26.82 2.91 0.96
C ALA A 46 26.97 3.75 -0.31
N ASP A 47 26.73 3.17 -1.47
CA ASP A 47 26.76 3.86 -2.76
C ASP A 47 25.43 4.58 -3.06
N LEU A 48 24.37 4.27 -2.31
CA LEU A 48 23.04 4.86 -2.41
C LEU A 48 22.28 4.62 -1.11
N MET A 49 21.51 5.61 -0.64
CA MET A 49 20.48 5.43 0.38
C MET A 49 19.08 5.54 -0.23
N LEU A 50 18.19 4.61 0.13
CA LEU A 50 16.75 4.68 -0.07
C LEU A 50 16.07 4.80 1.30
N ALA A 51 15.49 5.95 1.63
CA ALA A 51 14.85 6.19 2.92
C ALA A 51 13.33 6.29 2.76
N LEU A 52 12.59 5.40 3.43
CA LEU A 52 11.13 5.39 3.42
C LEU A 52 10.59 6.28 4.54
N HIS A 53 9.64 7.14 4.20
CA HIS A 53 8.96 8.07 5.11
C HIS A 53 9.82 9.28 5.55
N ALA A 54 9.63 10.41 4.90
CA ALA A 54 10.44 11.63 5.06
C ALA A 54 10.63 12.08 6.52
N ARG A 55 9.58 12.08 7.35
CA ARG A 55 9.65 12.51 8.75
C ARG A 55 10.33 11.48 9.65
N ARG A 56 9.89 10.22 9.59
CA ARG A 56 10.34 9.18 10.54
C ARG A 56 11.77 8.71 10.28
N SER A 57 12.25 8.82 9.05
CA SER A 57 13.63 8.47 8.69
C SER A 57 14.56 9.68 8.66
N HIS A 58 14.09 10.86 9.07
CA HIS A 58 14.81 12.11 8.98
C HIS A 58 16.20 12.09 9.63
N ALA A 59 16.34 11.55 10.84
CA ALA A 59 17.63 11.48 11.53
C ALA A 59 18.68 10.71 10.71
N SER A 60 18.29 9.59 10.08
CA SER A 60 19.15 8.82 9.20
C SER A 60 19.46 9.55 7.89
N ILE A 61 18.48 10.23 7.30
CA ILE A 61 18.60 11.02 6.08
C ILE A 61 19.62 12.14 6.29
N LYS A 62 19.45 12.93 7.35
CA LYS A 62 20.33 14.05 7.68
C LYS A 62 21.76 13.59 7.93
N ARG A 63 21.94 12.59 8.80
CA ARG A 63 23.26 12.04 9.11
C ARG A 63 23.96 11.45 7.88
N PHE A 64 23.22 10.78 6.99
CA PHE A 64 23.78 10.25 5.74
C PHE A 64 24.23 11.36 4.81
N PHE A 65 23.42 12.39 4.64
CA PHE A 65 23.76 13.56 3.81
C PHE A 65 25.02 14.28 4.32
N GLU A 66 25.15 14.46 5.62
CA GLU A 66 26.31 15.10 6.25
C GLU A 66 27.59 14.25 6.12
N CYS A 67 27.49 12.94 6.29
CA CYS A 67 28.66 12.03 6.19
C CYS A 67 29.04 11.67 4.75
N CYS A 68 28.11 11.68 3.82
CA CYS A 68 28.28 11.22 2.44
C CYS A 68 27.65 12.20 1.43
N PRO A 69 28.10 13.48 1.37
CA PRO A 69 27.40 14.56 0.65
C PRO A 69 27.33 14.36 -0.87
N GLN A 70 28.23 13.56 -1.44
CA GLN A 70 28.26 13.25 -2.88
C GLN A 70 27.50 11.96 -3.23
N THR A 71 26.98 11.25 -2.21
CA THR A 71 26.30 9.97 -2.43
C THR A 71 24.80 10.21 -2.64
N PRO A 72 24.20 9.62 -3.69
CA PRO A 72 22.77 9.77 -3.94
C PRO A 72 21.91 9.35 -2.76
N LEU A 73 20.89 10.17 -2.49
CA LEU A 73 19.88 9.95 -1.46
C LEU A 73 18.49 10.03 -2.08
N VAL A 74 17.72 8.93 -1.98
CA VAL A 74 16.33 8.88 -2.44
C VAL A 74 15.41 8.80 -1.26
N VAL A 75 14.40 9.68 -1.19
CA VAL A 75 13.37 9.66 -0.16
C VAL A 75 12.04 9.23 -0.76
N VAL A 76 11.43 8.20 -0.15
CA VAL A 76 10.16 7.62 -0.58
C VAL A 76 9.06 8.12 0.33
N LEU A 77 8.09 8.84 -0.24
CA LEU A 77 6.93 9.38 0.45
C LEU A 77 5.83 8.31 0.48
N THR A 78 5.47 7.86 1.68
CA THR A 78 4.75 6.59 1.86
C THR A 78 3.31 6.71 2.32
N GLY A 79 2.85 7.89 2.72
CA GLY A 79 1.47 8.12 3.15
C GLY A 79 1.33 9.30 4.10
N THR A 80 1.39 9.08 5.41
CA THR A 80 1.22 10.17 6.40
C THR A 80 2.24 11.28 6.25
N ASP A 81 3.44 10.97 5.80
CA ASP A 81 4.43 11.98 5.45
C ASP A 81 3.99 12.84 4.26
N LEU A 82 3.48 12.23 3.18
CA LEU A 82 3.05 12.91 1.97
C LEU A 82 1.80 13.81 2.21
N TYR A 83 0.78 13.27 2.88
CA TYR A 83 -0.51 13.96 2.99
C TYR A 83 -0.67 14.85 4.23
N ARG A 84 0.21 14.70 5.23
CA ARG A 84 0.15 15.46 6.48
C ARG A 84 1.48 16.13 6.82
N ASP A 85 2.55 15.34 6.96
CA ASP A 85 3.77 15.81 7.62
C ASP A 85 4.53 16.85 6.77
N ILE A 86 4.56 16.71 5.43
CA ILE A 86 5.26 17.67 4.54
C ILE A 86 4.70 19.09 4.61
N ARG A 87 3.45 19.27 5.06
CA ARG A 87 2.81 20.59 5.16
C ARG A 87 3.31 21.38 6.35
N ASN A 88 3.52 20.72 7.50
CA ASN A 88 3.71 21.38 8.79
C ASN A 88 4.93 20.89 9.59
N ASN A 89 5.70 19.93 9.07
CA ASN A 89 6.81 19.33 9.81
C ASN A 89 8.15 19.64 9.15
N TYR A 90 9.01 20.40 9.86
CA TYR A 90 10.32 20.80 9.37
C TYR A 90 11.20 19.62 8.95
N SER A 91 11.25 18.55 9.77
CA SER A 91 12.08 17.37 9.46
C SER A 91 11.65 16.67 8.16
N ALA A 92 10.33 16.62 7.89
CA ALA A 92 9.84 16.06 6.62
C ALA A 92 10.23 16.94 5.43
N GLN A 93 10.10 18.27 5.57
CA GLN A 93 10.48 19.24 4.53
C GLN A 93 11.99 19.23 4.27
N GLU A 94 12.81 19.19 5.33
CA GLU A 94 14.27 19.10 5.21
C GLU A 94 14.67 17.81 4.51
N SER A 95 14.10 16.66 4.88
CA SER A 95 14.36 15.39 4.20
C SER A 95 14.10 15.43 2.70
N MET A 96 13.00 16.08 2.29
CA MET A 96 12.72 16.25 0.86
C MET A 96 13.73 17.16 0.15
N ARG A 97 14.21 18.23 0.81
CA ARG A 97 15.22 19.13 0.25
C ARG A 97 16.57 18.43 0.07
N LEU A 98 17.01 17.67 1.07
CA LEU A 98 18.27 16.91 1.06
C LEU A 98 18.28 15.78 0.03
N ALA A 99 17.12 15.25 -0.36
CA ALA A 99 17.01 14.16 -1.30
C ALA A 99 17.46 14.54 -2.72
N THR A 100 18.30 13.70 -3.33
CA THR A 100 18.66 13.77 -4.77
C THR A 100 17.42 13.54 -5.63
N ARG A 101 16.58 12.56 -5.26
CA ARG A 101 15.30 12.25 -5.90
C ARG A 101 14.27 11.89 -4.84
N LEU A 102 13.01 12.11 -5.21
CA LEU A 102 11.86 11.70 -4.43
C LEU A 102 11.10 10.59 -5.16
N VAL A 103 10.38 9.77 -4.41
CA VAL A 103 9.46 8.78 -4.96
C VAL A 103 8.11 8.94 -4.30
N VAL A 104 7.05 8.97 -5.12
CA VAL A 104 5.65 8.79 -4.70
C VAL A 104 5.13 7.45 -5.24
N LEU A 105 4.15 6.87 -4.57
CA LEU A 105 3.72 5.49 -4.83
C LEU A 105 2.53 5.40 -5.79
N GLN A 106 2.04 6.55 -6.26
CA GLN A 106 1.02 6.72 -7.30
C GLN A 106 1.00 8.19 -7.79
N GLU A 107 0.36 8.44 -8.93
CA GLU A 107 0.44 9.70 -9.67
C GLU A 107 -0.12 10.92 -8.93
N MET A 108 -1.25 10.76 -8.22
CA MET A 108 -1.88 11.87 -7.47
C MET A 108 -0.99 12.40 -6.33
N GLY A 109 0.01 11.61 -5.90
CA GLY A 109 1.01 12.05 -4.93
C GLY A 109 1.87 13.22 -5.42
N LEU A 110 2.01 13.41 -6.73
CA LEU A 110 2.69 14.57 -7.30
C LEU A 110 1.98 15.88 -6.99
N ASN A 111 0.65 15.87 -6.89
CA ASN A 111 -0.16 17.05 -6.63
C ASN A 111 0.03 17.62 -5.22
N GLU A 112 0.55 16.81 -4.29
CA GLU A 112 0.86 17.24 -2.92
C GLU A 112 2.18 18.00 -2.84
N LEU A 113 3.02 17.96 -3.89
CA LEU A 113 4.36 18.52 -3.90
C LEU A 113 4.41 19.88 -4.61
N ALA A 114 5.29 20.76 -4.14
CA ALA A 114 5.63 21.98 -4.83
C ALA A 114 6.33 21.68 -6.18
N LEU A 115 6.24 22.60 -7.14
CA LEU A 115 6.70 22.38 -8.52
C LEU A 115 8.19 21.98 -8.61
N ASP A 116 9.07 22.60 -7.82
CA ASP A 116 10.48 22.30 -7.73
C ASP A 116 10.76 20.86 -7.25
N LEU A 117 9.96 20.39 -6.31
CA LEU A 117 10.05 19.01 -5.80
C LEU A 117 9.49 18.00 -6.81
N ARG A 118 8.43 18.36 -7.57
CA ARG A 118 7.89 17.49 -8.64
C ARG A 118 8.94 17.16 -9.70
N ALA A 119 9.78 18.13 -10.08
CA ALA A 119 10.82 17.95 -11.09
C ALA A 119 11.84 16.85 -10.73
N LYS A 120 12.04 16.56 -9.45
CA LYS A 120 12.92 15.48 -8.96
C LYS A 120 12.17 14.25 -8.45
N THR A 121 10.85 14.16 -8.66
CA THR A 121 9.99 13.08 -8.14
C THR A 121 9.66 12.05 -9.22
N HIS A 122 9.80 10.79 -8.86
CA HIS A 122 9.44 9.63 -9.68
C HIS A 122 8.19 8.93 -9.12
N VAL A 123 7.34 8.42 -10.01
CA VAL A 123 6.19 7.59 -9.62
C VAL A 123 6.57 6.13 -9.77
N ILE A 124 6.51 5.37 -8.66
CA ILE A 124 6.74 3.92 -8.64
C ILE A 124 5.57 3.26 -7.92
N TYR A 125 4.66 2.66 -8.68
CA TYR A 125 3.55 1.90 -8.13
C TYR A 125 4.04 0.67 -7.39
N GLN A 126 3.41 0.37 -6.26
CA GLN A 126 3.71 -0.82 -5.47
C GLN A 126 3.07 -2.05 -6.10
N SER A 127 3.85 -3.09 -6.29
CA SER A 127 3.37 -4.33 -6.88
C SER A 127 2.90 -5.35 -5.86
N ALA A 128 2.13 -6.31 -6.32
CA ALA A 128 1.77 -7.49 -5.55
C ALA A 128 2.04 -8.76 -6.35
N ARG A 129 2.42 -9.83 -5.64
CA ARG A 129 2.55 -11.17 -6.26
C ARG A 129 1.19 -11.63 -6.79
N SER A 130 1.19 -12.28 -7.93
CA SER A 130 -0.02 -12.92 -8.45
C SER A 130 -0.64 -13.86 -7.40
N ILE A 131 -1.94 -13.83 -7.30
CA ILE A 131 -2.74 -14.70 -6.45
C ILE A 131 -3.60 -15.56 -7.39
N LYS A 132 -3.57 -16.87 -7.16
CA LYS A 132 -4.49 -17.75 -7.93
C LYS A 132 -5.92 -17.40 -7.54
N PRO A 133 -6.80 -17.14 -8.50
CA PRO A 133 -8.21 -16.91 -8.23
C PRO A 133 -8.82 -18.09 -7.47
N VAL A 134 -9.69 -17.79 -6.53
CA VAL A 134 -10.46 -18.77 -5.77
C VAL A 134 -11.94 -18.49 -6.02
N ALA A 135 -12.72 -19.53 -6.32
CA ALA A 135 -14.14 -19.36 -6.55
C ALA A 135 -14.83 -18.74 -5.32
N PRO A 136 -15.59 -17.66 -5.49
CA PRO A 136 -16.34 -17.05 -4.39
C PRO A 136 -17.41 -17.99 -3.84
N LEU A 137 -17.81 -17.79 -2.58
CA LEU A 137 -18.89 -18.55 -1.98
C LEU A 137 -20.22 -18.27 -2.71
N LYS A 138 -20.99 -19.32 -3.03
CA LYS A 138 -22.27 -19.17 -3.76
C LYS A 138 -23.40 -18.59 -2.90
N LYS A 139 -23.41 -18.90 -1.59
CA LYS A 139 -24.47 -18.48 -0.65
C LYS A 139 -24.23 -17.13 0.02
N LEU A 140 -23.02 -16.61 -0.03
CA LEU A 140 -22.62 -15.37 0.62
C LEU A 140 -21.98 -14.42 -0.38
N PHE A 141 -22.21 -13.12 -0.21
CA PHE A 141 -21.46 -12.08 -0.87
C PHE A 141 -20.36 -11.62 0.09
N GLU A 142 -19.19 -12.27 0.01
CA GLU A 142 -18.08 -12.01 0.93
C GLU A 142 -17.35 -10.73 0.55
N VAL A 143 -17.27 -9.81 1.52
CA VAL A 143 -16.51 -8.56 1.45
C VAL A 143 -15.35 -8.64 2.43
N CYS A 144 -14.15 -8.26 2.03
CA CYS A 144 -13.01 -8.18 2.93
C CYS A 144 -12.54 -6.74 3.14
N VAL A 145 -12.10 -6.46 4.37
CA VAL A 145 -11.36 -5.26 4.77
C VAL A 145 -10.00 -5.73 5.27
N ILE A 146 -8.92 -5.18 4.73
CA ILE A 146 -7.56 -5.55 5.09
C ILE A 146 -6.82 -4.32 5.57
N GLY A 147 -6.57 -4.25 6.87
CA GLY A 147 -5.87 -3.14 7.49
C GLY A 147 -5.91 -3.22 9.01
N ASN A 148 -4.88 -2.71 9.66
CA ASN A 148 -4.89 -2.60 11.12
C ASN A 148 -5.95 -1.59 11.55
N LEU A 149 -6.54 -1.81 12.73
CA LEU A 149 -7.48 -0.89 13.34
C LEU A 149 -6.71 0.37 13.80
N ARG A 150 -6.66 1.38 12.93
CA ARG A 150 -5.98 2.67 13.13
C ARG A 150 -6.88 3.77 12.58
N GLU A 151 -6.83 4.94 13.20
CA GLU A 151 -7.69 6.08 12.83
C GLU A 151 -7.56 6.46 11.35
N GLU A 152 -6.34 6.51 10.80
CA GLU A 152 -6.11 6.88 9.41
C GLU A 152 -6.73 5.91 8.40
N LYS A 153 -7.07 4.69 8.87
CA LYS A 153 -7.69 3.65 8.03
C LYS A 153 -9.22 3.66 8.10
N ASP A 154 -9.81 4.48 8.97
CA ASP A 154 -11.26 4.47 9.24
C ASP A 154 -11.82 3.04 9.38
N PRO A 155 -11.29 2.26 10.35
CA PRO A 155 -11.40 0.81 10.34
C PRO A 155 -12.83 0.29 10.53
N PHE A 156 -13.71 1.11 11.08
CA PHE A 156 -15.07 0.70 11.41
C PHE A 156 -16.13 1.11 10.40
N ARG A 157 -15.76 1.91 9.38
CA ARG A 157 -16.68 2.40 8.35
C ARG A 157 -17.47 1.29 7.68
N CYS A 158 -16.80 0.20 7.35
CA CYS A 158 -17.43 -0.95 6.71
C CYS A 158 -18.38 -1.70 7.65
N ALA A 159 -18.09 -1.73 8.95
CA ALA A 159 -19.00 -2.29 9.95
C ALA A 159 -20.29 -1.43 10.08
N LEU A 160 -20.13 -0.10 10.14
CA LEU A 160 -21.27 0.83 10.19
C LEU A 160 -22.14 0.70 8.93
N ALA A 161 -21.53 0.63 7.74
CA ALA A 161 -22.23 0.38 6.49
C ALA A 161 -22.99 -0.97 6.51
N ALA A 162 -22.41 -2.02 7.10
CA ALA A 162 -23.07 -3.33 7.21
C ALA A 162 -24.34 -3.30 8.05
N ALA A 163 -24.43 -2.40 9.04
CA ALA A 163 -25.63 -2.23 9.86
C ALA A 163 -26.81 -1.64 9.08
N LEU A 164 -26.51 -0.91 7.99
CA LEU A 164 -27.52 -0.24 7.14
C LEU A 164 -28.05 -1.14 6.02
N LEU A 165 -27.42 -2.29 5.78
CA LEU A 165 -27.82 -3.20 4.71
C LEU A 165 -29.20 -3.85 4.99
N PRO A 166 -30.06 -4.01 3.95
CA PRO A 166 -31.35 -4.64 4.12
C PRO A 166 -31.24 -6.10 4.57
N LYS A 167 -32.26 -6.62 5.23
CA LYS A 167 -32.27 -8.00 5.74
C LYS A 167 -32.06 -9.05 4.65
N SER A 168 -32.48 -8.78 3.41
CA SER A 168 -32.31 -9.65 2.24
C SER A 168 -30.89 -9.75 1.72
N SER A 169 -30.01 -8.81 2.06
CA SER A 169 -28.61 -8.79 1.61
C SER A 169 -27.83 -10.00 2.14
N LYS A 170 -27.00 -10.59 1.28
CA LYS A 170 -26.10 -11.73 1.59
C LYS A 170 -24.68 -11.28 1.89
N ILE A 171 -24.44 -9.97 2.02
CA ILE A 171 -23.14 -9.41 2.33
C ILE A 171 -22.69 -9.81 3.72
N HIS A 172 -21.47 -10.36 3.80
CA HIS A 172 -20.74 -10.61 5.04
C HIS A 172 -19.35 -9.98 4.97
N ILE A 173 -18.97 -9.22 5.99
CA ILE A 173 -17.74 -8.46 6.04
C ILE A 173 -16.75 -9.14 6.97
N HIS A 174 -15.56 -9.42 6.44
CA HIS A 174 -14.43 -9.95 7.20
C HIS A 174 -13.31 -8.93 7.23
N HIS A 175 -13.02 -8.41 8.43
CA HIS A 175 -11.97 -7.44 8.66
C HIS A 175 -10.74 -8.13 9.26
N MET A 176 -9.61 -8.05 8.56
CA MET A 176 -8.33 -8.64 8.95
C MET A 176 -7.30 -7.54 9.23
N GLY A 177 -6.73 -7.55 10.41
CA GLY A 177 -5.70 -6.64 10.87
C GLY A 177 -5.64 -6.55 12.39
N ALA A 178 -4.48 -6.24 12.92
CA ALA A 178 -4.27 -6.05 14.36
C ALA A 178 -4.93 -4.76 14.84
N ALA A 179 -5.39 -4.74 16.08
CA ALA A 179 -5.71 -3.49 16.77
C ALA A 179 -4.41 -2.82 17.26
N VAL A 180 -4.30 -1.51 17.09
CA VAL A 180 -3.13 -0.76 17.57
C VAL A 180 -3.15 -0.51 19.09
N ASN A 181 -4.33 -0.63 19.70
CA ASN A 181 -4.53 -0.51 21.15
C ASN A 181 -5.83 -1.23 21.57
N ASP A 182 -6.00 -1.38 22.89
CA ASP A 182 -7.16 -2.06 23.48
C ASP A 182 -8.48 -1.35 23.23
N VAL A 183 -8.49 -0.04 23.07
CA VAL A 183 -9.70 0.74 22.77
C VAL A 183 -10.26 0.31 21.42
N MET A 184 -9.42 0.27 20.40
CA MET A 184 -9.79 -0.20 19.06
C MET A 184 -10.25 -1.66 19.07
N ALA A 185 -9.57 -2.52 19.84
CA ALA A 185 -9.97 -3.92 19.97
C ALA A 185 -11.37 -4.06 20.61
N ARG A 186 -11.62 -3.37 21.72
CA ARG A 186 -12.94 -3.39 22.38
C ARG A 186 -14.04 -2.86 21.47
N GLN A 187 -13.79 -1.78 20.74
CA GLN A 187 -14.75 -1.23 19.79
C GLN A 187 -15.11 -2.24 18.69
N ALA A 188 -14.11 -2.95 18.15
CA ALA A 188 -14.34 -4.01 17.15
C ALA A 188 -15.22 -5.14 17.69
N LEU A 189 -14.99 -5.59 18.93
CA LEU A 189 -15.78 -6.64 19.58
C LEU A 189 -17.24 -6.20 19.80
N VAL A 190 -17.46 -4.97 20.28
CA VAL A 190 -18.82 -4.41 20.43
C VAL A 190 -19.56 -4.34 19.09
N LEU A 191 -18.86 -3.95 18.02
CA LEU A 191 -19.45 -3.93 16.68
C LEU A 191 -19.80 -5.34 16.17
N MET A 192 -18.97 -6.34 16.48
CA MET A 192 -19.27 -7.75 16.15
C MET A 192 -20.52 -8.29 16.85
N GLU A 193 -20.73 -7.90 18.11
CA GLU A 193 -21.93 -8.29 18.87
C GLU A 193 -23.20 -7.65 18.30
N ARG A 194 -23.11 -6.37 17.90
CA ARG A 194 -24.27 -5.60 17.39
C ARG A 194 -24.59 -5.85 15.92
N ILE A 195 -23.58 -6.22 15.12
CA ILE A 195 -23.70 -6.33 13.66
C ILE A 195 -23.29 -7.74 13.20
N PRO A 196 -24.24 -8.70 13.12
CA PRO A 196 -23.95 -10.11 12.81
C PRO A 196 -23.24 -10.34 11.47
N ARG A 197 -23.34 -9.37 10.54
CA ARG A 197 -22.68 -9.41 9.22
C ARG A 197 -21.22 -8.98 9.25
N TYR A 198 -20.75 -8.38 10.34
CA TYR A 198 -19.37 -7.91 10.52
C TYR A 198 -18.59 -8.87 11.41
N ARG A 199 -17.39 -9.26 10.97
CA ARG A 199 -16.48 -10.10 11.72
C ARG A 199 -15.06 -9.55 11.66
N TRP A 200 -14.55 -9.05 12.78
CA TRP A 200 -13.13 -8.76 12.94
C TRP A 200 -12.39 -10.05 13.31
N ILE A 201 -11.34 -10.39 12.54
CA ILE A 201 -10.58 -11.65 12.66
C ILE A 201 -9.28 -11.43 13.45
N GLY A 202 -8.88 -10.16 13.63
CA GLY A 202 -7.60 -9.83 14.24
C GLY A 202 -6.42 -9.96 13.27
N GLU A 203 -5.21 -10.03 13.82
CA GLU A 203 -4.00 -10.27 13.04
C GLU A 203 -4.01 -11.68 12.46
N SER A 204 -3.69 -11.78 11.19
CA SER A 204 -3.68 -13.04 10.48
C SER A 204 -2.39 -13.21 9.66
N PRO A 205 -1.87 -14.42 9.50
CA PRO A 205 -0.74 -14.69 8.61
C PRO A 205 -1.05 -14.22 7.19
N HIS A 206 -0.06 -13.63 6.51
CA HIS A 206 -0.24 -13.05 5.18
C HIS A 206 -0.85 -14.02 4.15
N TRP A 207 -0.50 -15.30 4.20
CA TRP A 207 -1.07 -16.31 3.31
C TRP A 207 -2.58 -16.52 3.55
N GLN A 208 -3.07 -16.41 4.80
CA GLN A 208 -4.50 -16.49 5.11
C GLN A 208 -5.24 -15.25 4.61
N VAL A 209 -4.65 -14.06 4.82
CA VAL A 209 -5.19 -12.80 4.29
C VAL A 209 -5.36 -12.89 2.77
N ARG A 210 -4.31 -13.32 2.06
CA ARG A 210 -4.34 -13.50 0.60
C ARG A 210 -5.37 -14.53 0.13
N LYS A 211 -5.49 -15.64 0.85
CA LYS A 211 -6.49 -16.70 0.53
C LYS A 211 -7.91 -16.16 0.68
N ARG A 212 -8.18 -15.38 1.74
CA ARG A 212 -9.50 -14.77 1.94
C ARG A 212 -9.76 -13.69 0.90
N LEU A 213 -8.80 -12.80 0.66
CA LEU A 213 -8.91 -11.80 -0.40
C LEU A 213 -9.28 -12.46 -1.74
N ALA A 214 -8.54 -13.48 -2.17
CA ALA A 214 -8.77 -14.15 -3.46
C ALA A 214 -10.17 -14.78 -3.59
N ARG A 215 -10.85 -15.07 -2.49
CA ARG A 215 -12.21 -15.62 -2.46
C ARG A 215 -13.29 -14.56 -2.34
N SER A 216 -12.93 -13.38 -1.85
CA SER A 216 -13.88 -12.28 -1.65
C SER A 216 -14.41 -11.74 -2.97
N ARG A 217 -15.65 -11.26 -2.97
CA ARG A 217 -16.26 -10.56 -4.11
C ARG A 217 -15.70 -9.15 -4.24
N ILE A 218 -15.57 -8.47 -3.10
CA ILE A 218 -15.11 -7.09 -3.01
C ILE A 218 -14.10 -6.95 -1.87
N MET A 219 -13.10 -6.11 -2.08
CA MET A 219 -12.26 -5.55 -1.04
C MET A 219 -12.66 -4.09 -0.81
N VAL A 220 -12.92 -3.72 0.45
CA VAL A 220 -13.20 -2.33 0.82
C VAL A 220 -11.95 -1.70 1.43
N ILE A 221 -11.65 -0.47 1.00
CA ILE A 221 -10.65 0.41 1.61
C ILE A 221 -11.32 1.74 1.98
N SER A 222 -11.37 2.03 3.28
CA SER A 222 -12.10 3.16 3.87
C SER A 222 -11.21 4.30 4.37
N SER A 223 -9.94 4.25 4.10
CA SER A 223 -8.92 5.13 4.67
C SER A 223 -9.17 6.61 4.39
N TYR A 224 -8.81 7.46 5.36
CA TYR A 224 -8.77 8.93 5.20
C TYR A 224 -7.54 9.40 4.40
N MET A 225 -6.46 8.60 4.39
CA MET A 225 -5.25 8.91 3.62
C MET A 225 -4.46 7.65 3.27
N GLU A 226 -3.96 7.59 2.02
CA GLU A 226 -3.14 6.49 1.50
C GLU A 226 -2.03 7.04 0.59
N GLY A 227 -0.81 6.56 0.77
CA GLY A 227 0.29 6.88 -0.14
C GLY A 227 0.25 6.03 -1.43
N GLY A 228 0.24 4.73 -1.25
CA GLY A 228 0.06 3.70 -2.28
C GLY A 228 -0.33 2.43 -1.55
N ALA A 229 -1.62 2.12 -1.54
CA ALA A 229 -2.17 1.06 -0.72
C ALA A 229 -1.75 -0.32 -1.23
N ASN A 230 -0.80 -1.00 -0.56
CA ASN A 230 -0.39 -2.37 -0.91
C ASN A 230 -1.58 -3.33 -1.04
N VAL A 231 -2.63 -3.14 -0.22
CA VAL A 231 -3.82 -3.98 -0.25
C VAL A 231 -4.63 -3.81 -1.54
N VAL A 232 -4.63 -2.59 -2.12
CA VAL A 232 -5.22 -2.35 -3.46
C VAL A 232 -4.42 -3.09 -4.52
N SER A 233 -3.08 -3.02 -4.48
CA SER A 233 -2.23 -3.80 -5.39
C SER A 233 -2.50 -5.30 -5.27
N GLU A 234 -2.70 -5.81 -4.05
CA GLU A 234 -3.05 -7.21 -3.81
C GLU A 234 -4.43 -7.58 -4.38
N ALA A 235 -5.43 -6.71 -4.22
CA ALA A 235 -6.78 -6.92 -4.76
C ALA A 235 -6.77 -6.94 -6.29
N LEU A 236 -6.12 -5.95 -6.92
CA LEU A 236 -5.95 -5.88 -8.38
C LEU A 236 -5.22 -7.12 -8.92
N SER A 237 -4.15 -7.56 -8.23
CA SER A 237 -3.40 -8.76 -8.61
C SER A 237 -4.21 -10.04 -8.48
N ALA A 238 -5.13 -10.10 -7.50
CA ALA A 238 -6.05 -11.22 -7.27
C ALA A 238 -7.27 -11.21 -8.22
N GLY A 239 -7.50 -10.11 -8.96
CA GLY A 239 -8.71 -9.91 -9.76
C GLY A 239 -9.97 -9.66 -8.92
N VAL A 240 -9.81 -9.09 -7.72
CA VAL A 240 -10.89 -8.74 -6.80
C VAL A 240 -11.24 -7.27 -6.97
N SER A 241 -12.53 -6.98 -7.13
CA SER A 241 -13.04 -5.61 -7.24
C SER A 241 -12.83 -4.84 -5.93
N VAL A 242 -12.57 -3.54 -6.05
CA VAL A 242 -12.34 -2.66 -4.90
C VAL A 242 -13.49 -1.65 -4.79
N ILE A 243 -13.97 -1.40 -3.57
CA ILE A 243 -14.76 -0.20 -3.25
C ILE A 243 -13.89 0.64 -2.34
N ALA A 244 -13.69 1.91 -2.68
CA ALA A 244 -12.70 2.77 -2.05
C ALA A 244 -13.26 4.13 -1.65
N SER A 245 -12.80 4.68 -0.52
CA SER A 245 -12.97 6.10 -0.24
C SER A 245 -12.30 6.95 -1.32
N ASP A 246 -12.90 8.09 -1.67
CA ASP A 246 -12.49 9.01 -2.74
C ASP A 246 -11.27 9.88 -2.37
N VAL A 247 -10.32 9.31 -1.65
CA VAL A 247 -9.08 9.99 -1.28
C VAL A 247 -8.03 9.88 -2.38
N SER A 248 -7.18 10.90 -2.48
CA SER A 248 -6.14 11.06 -3.50
C SER A 248 -5.30 9.79 -3.72
N GLY A 249 -4.89 9.10 -2.65
CA GLY A 249 -4.12 7.87 -2.76
C GLY A 249 -4.86 6.70 -3.41
N ASN A 250 -6.16 6.56 -3.16
CA ASN A 250 -6.99 5.54 -3.79
C ASN A 250 -7.28 5.91 -5.26
N ILE A 251 -7.55 7.21 -5.53
CA ILE A 251 -7.77 7.72 -6.89
C ILE A 251 -6.53 7.47 -7.76
N GLY A 252 -5.34 7.72 -7.25
CA GLY A 252 -4.10 7.45 -7.98
C GLY A 252 -3.89 5.96 -8.30
N MET A 253 -4.34 5.07 -7.42
CA MET A 253 -4.25 3.62 -7.63
C MET A 253 -5.29 3.08 -8.61
N LEU A 254 -6.54 3.54 -8.52
CA LEU A 254 -7.68 2.98 -9.25
C LEU A 254 -8.06 3.78 -10.51
N GLY A 255 -7.60 5.04 -10.62
CA GLY A 255 -7.92 5.95 -11.74
C GLY A 255 -9.07 6.88 -11.42
N ALA A 256 -9.07 8.09 -12.02
CA ALA A 256 -10.06 9.14 -11.74
C ALA A 256 -11.50 8.72 -12.07
N ASP A 257 -11.69 7.96 -13.15
CA ASP A 257 -13.00 7.54 -13.65
C ASP A 257 -13.49 6.19 -13.09
N TYR A 258 -12.89 5.74 -11.98
CA TYR A 258 -13.29 4.48 -11.36
C TYR A 258 -14.66 4.58 -10.70
N ALA A 259 -15.58 3.67 -11.03
CA ALA A 259 -16.97 3.71 -10.59
C ALA A 259 -17.18 3.28 -9.11
N GLY A 260 -16.15 2.71 -8.46
CA GLY A 260 -16.24 2.16 -7.10
C GLY A 260 -15.82 3.13 -5.99
N TYR A 261 -15.87 4.45 -6.21
CA TYR A 261 -15.60 5.44 -5.16
C TYR A 261 -16.86 5.82 -4.40
N TYR A 262 -16.69 5.97 -3.09
CA TYR A 262 -17.70 6.58 -2.22
C TYR A 262 -17.09 7.73 -1.41
N PRO A 263 -17.88 8.74 -0.99
CA PRO A 263 -17.39 9.87 -0.21
C PRO A 263 -16.75 9.41 1.09
N CYS A 264 -15.51 9.82 1.33
CA CYS A 264 -14.73 9.43 2.51
C CYS A 264 -15.50 9.73 3.80
N GLY A 265 -15.57 8.76 4.70
CA GLY A 265 -16.27 8.88 5.98
C GLY A 265 -17.79 8.72 5.91
N ASN A 266 -18.36 8.31 4.77
CA ASN A 266 -19.81 8.18 4.59
C ASN A 266 -20.22 6.69 4.53
N GLU A 267 -20.73 6.14 5.64
CA GLU A 267 -21.22 4.77 5.73
C GLU A 267 -22.51 4.50 4.94
N TYR A 268 -23.34 5.53 4.73
CA TYR A 268 -24.57 5.41 3.93
C TYR A 268 -24.24 5.17 2.47
N ALA A 269 -23.37 6.00 1.89
CA ALA A 269 -22.91 5.83 0.52
C ALA A 269 -22.16 4.51 0.31
N LEU A 270 -21.36 4.08 1.31
CA LEU A 270 -20.70 2.79 1.26
C LEU A 270 -21.72 1.62 1.31
N ALA A 271 -22.76 1.71 2.12
CA ALA A 271 -23.80 0.69 2.19
C ALA A 271 -24.59 0.57 0.88
N GLU A 272 -24.97 1.70 0.29
CA GLU A 272 -25.65 1.76 -1.02
C GLU A 272 -24.77 1.14 -2.11
N MET A 273 -23.48 1.50 -2.17
CA MET A 273 -22.57 0.96 -3.18
C MET A 273 -22.32 -0.53 -3.01
N LEU A 274 -22.17 -1.01 -1.78
CA LEU A 274 -22.04 -2.44 -1.48
C LEU A 274 -23.30 -3.21 -1.91
N TYR A 275 -24.49 -2.69 -1.59
CA TYR A 275 -25.75 -3.30 -1.97
C TYR A 275 -25.97 -3.27 -3.48
N HIS A 276 -25.62 -2.17 -4.13
CA HIS A 276 -25.64 -2.06 -5.59
C HIS A 276 -24.72 -3.09 -6.25
N ALA A 277 -23.50 -3.27 -5.74
CA ALA A 277 -22.58 -4.29 -6.26
C ALA A 277 -23.07 -5.73 -6.03
N GLU A 278 -23.85 -5.97 -4.97
CA GLU A 278 -24.48 -7.28 -4.72
C GLU A 278 -25.63 -7.56 -5.68
N THR A 279 -26.47 -6.56 -5.96
CA THR A 279 -27.78 -6.73 -6.62
C THR A 279 -27.78 -6.39 -8.11
N ASN A 280 -26.77 -5.64 -8.58
CA ASN A 280 -26.61 -5.24 -9.98
C ASN A 280 -25.37 -5.92 -10.60
N PRO A 281 -25.54 -6.99 -11.38
CA PRO A 281 -24.42 -7.67 -12.04
C PRO A 281 -23.63 -6.78 -13.01
N GLU A 282 -24.29 -5.86 -13.72
CA GLU A 282 -23.64 -4.96 -14.68
C GLU A 282 -22.68 -4.01 -13.96
N PHE A 283 -23.11 -3.44 -12.83
CA PHE A 283 -22.25 -2.60 -11.99
C PHE A 283 -21.06 -3.40 -11.43
N TYR A 284 -21.32 -4.61 -10.92
CA TYR A 284 -20.24 -5.45 -10.40
C TYR A 284 -19.21 -5.82 -11.50
N ASP A 285 -19.67 -6.11 -12.72
CA ASP A 285 -18.80 -6.41 -13.85
C ASP A 285 -18.05 -5.18 -14.35
N LEU A 286 -18.65 -3.97 -14.26
CA LEU A 286 -17.96 -2.71 -14.52
C LEU A 286 -16.76 -2.53 -13.54
N LEU A 287 -16.97 -2.72 -12.23
CA LEU A 287 -15.90 -2.66 -11.24
C LEU A 287 -14.77 -3.65 -11.55
N LYS A 288 -15.11 -4.89 -11.90
CA LYS A 288 -14.13 -5.92 -12.31
C LYS A 288 -13.31 -5.49 -13.51
N LYS A 289 -13.97 -4.99 -14.55
CA LYS A 289 -13.33 -4.53 -15.79
C LYS A 289 -12.35 -3.39 -15.51
N GLN A 290 -12.77 -2.38 -14.74
CA GLN A 290 -11.93 -1.24 -14.39
C GLN A 290 -10.74 -1.65 -13.51
N CYS A 291 -10.94 -2.51 -12.51
CA CYS A 291 -9.83 -3.09 -11.71
C CYS A 291 -8.86 -3.91 -12.58
N ALA A 292 -9.36 -4.68 -13.55
CA ALA A 292 -8.50 -5.45 -14.45
C ALA A 292 -7.59 -4.56 -15.32
N GLN A 293 -8.06 -3.39 -15.75
CA GLN A 293 -7.26 -2.40 -16.49
C GLN A 293 -6.09 -1.85 -15.64
N ARG A 294 -6.29 -1.71 -14.33
CA ARG A 294 -5.25 -1.21 -13.40
C ARG A 294 -4.24 -2.27 -12.96
N LYS A 295 -4.51 -3.55 -13.24
CA LYS A 295 -3.63 -4.67 -12.84
C LYS A 295 -2.23 -4.58 -13.43
N GLU A 296 -2.05 -4.00 -14.60
CA GLU A 296 -0.73 -3.86 -15.23
C GLU A 296 0.23 -2.98 -14.41
N TYR A 297 -0.28 -1.93 -13.75
CA TYR A 297 0.52 -1.01 -12.93
C TYR A 297 1.12 -1.67 -11.67
N VAL A 298 0.53 -2.76 -11.21
CA VAL A 298 0.92 -3.44 -9.96
C VAL A 298 1.70 -4.74 -10.21
N GLN A 299 2.32 -4.88 -11.38
CA GLN A 299 3.16 -6.03 -11.73
C GLN A 299 4.56 -5.91 -11.11
N PRO A 300 5.10 -6.99 -10.49
CA PRO A 300 6.44 -6.96 -9.89
C PRO A 300 7.56 -6.58 -10.88
N GLN A 301 7.42 -6.99 -12.13
CA GLN A 301 8.38 -6.68 -13.19
C GLN A 301 8.43 -5.17 -13.48
N LEU A 302 7.27 -4.50 -13.49
CA LEU A 302 7.20 -3.06 -13.73
C LEU A 302 7.78 -2.27 -12.55
N GLU A 303 7.43 -2.62 -11.29
CA GLU A 303 8.00 -1.98 -10.10
C GLU A 303 9.53 -2.15 -10.06
N SER A 304 10.03 -3.38 -10.33
CA SER A 304 11.45 -3.69 -10.39
C SER A 304 12.18 -2.89 -11.48
N ALA A 305 11.59 -2.78 -12.68
CA ALA A 305 12.16 -2.01 -13.79
C ALA A 305 12.20 -0.50 -13.48
N LYS A 306 11.13 0.07 -12.92
CA LYS A 306 11.07 1.48 -12.52
C LYS A 306 12.09 1.79 -11.42
N LEU A 307 12.28 0.87 -10.46
CA LEU A 307 13.30 1.01 -9.43
C LEU A 307 14.72 0.98 -10.03
N ALA A 308 15.01 0.09 -10.98
CA ALA A 308 16.28 0.04 -11.70
C ALA A 308 16.53 1.34 -12.48
N GLN A 309 15.52 1.88 -13.18
CA GLN A 309 15.60 3.15 -13.90
C GLN A 309 15.94 4.32 -12.96
N LEU A 310 15.29 4.39 -11.80
CA LEU A 310 15.56 5.39 -10.78
C LEU A 310 17.02 5.32 -10.31
N ILE A 311 17.52 4.12 -10.00
CA ILE A 311 18.88 3.91 -9.51
C ILE A 311 19.90 4.33 -10.58
N ALA A 312 19.72 3.90 -11.82
CA ALA A 312 20.57 4.30 -12.93
C ALA A 312 20.61 5.82 -13.12
N ALA A 313 19.44 6.48 -13.03
CA ALA A 313 19.35 7.94 -13.16
C ALA A 313 20.08 8.71 -12.03
N VAL A 314 20.17 8.15 -10.82
CA VAL A 314 20.86 8.83 -9.70
C VAL A 314 22.33 8.46 -9.59
N THR A 315 22.77 7.33 -10.17
CA THR A 315 24.16 6.86 -10.08
C THR A 315 24.95 7.01 -11.37
N GLY A 316 24.32 7.46 -12.46
CA GLY A 316 24.95 7.56 -13.78
C GLY A 316 25.30 6.21 -14.41
N GLN A 317 24.74 5.10 -13.91
CA GLN A 317 24.99 3.77 -14.47
C GLN A 317 24.11 3.50 -15.70
N THR A 318 24.66 2.83 -16.71
CA THR A 318 23.89 2.35 -17.86
C THR A 318 23.07 1.12 -17.43
N ILE A 319 21.78 1.10 -17.76
CA ILE A 319 20.92 -0.06 -17.51
C ILE A 319 21.28 -1.16 -18.51
N SER A 320 21.89 -2.24 -18.05
CA SER A 320 21.86 -3.49 -18.80
C SER A 320 20.45 -4.06 -18.77
N SER A 321 19.81 -4.23 -19.92
CA SER A 321 18.47 -4.81 -20.03
C SER A 321 18.40 -6.13 -19.26
N PRO A 322 17.41 -6.36 -18.38
CA PRO A 322 17.27 -7.63 -17.71
C PRO A 322 16.85 -8.68 -18.73
N SER A 323 17.79 -9.57 -19.08
CA SER A 323 17.50 -10.80 -19.77
C SER A 323 16.98 -11.79 -18.72
N VAL A 324 15.74 -12.28 -18.94
CA VAL A 324 15.06 -13.39 -18.23
C VAL A 324 14.00 -12.98 -17.18
N PRO A 325 12.81 -13.62 -17.21
CA PRO A 325 11.79 -13.45 -16.16
C PRO A 325 12.37 -13.91 -14.81
N ILE A 326 12.40 -13.01 -13.84
CA ILE A 326 12.98 -13.24 -12.52
C ILE A 326 12.05 -14.13 -11.71
N PRO A 327 12.40 -15.40 -11.40
CA PRO A 327 11.58 -16.25 -10.54
C PRO A 327 11.61 -15.69 -9.11
N TRP A 328 10.46 -15.57 -8.51
CA TRP A 328 10.33 -15.10 -7.13
C TRP A 328 10.88 -16.14 -6.15
N PRO A 329 11.70 -15.75 -5.16
CA PRO A 329 12.19 -16.70 -4.17
C PRO A 329 11.03 -17.36 -3.39
N ARG A 330 11.09 -18.68 -3.24
CA ARG A 330 10.13 -19.41 -2.38
C ARG A 330 10.31 -18.94 -0.94
N PRO A 331 9.23 -18.85 -0.13
CA PRO A 331 9.38 -18.55 1.30
C PRO A 331 10.27 -19.61 1.92
N GLY A 332 11.38 -19.19 2.54
CA GLY A 332 12.24 -20.05 3.29
C GLY A 332 11.43 -20.79 4.35
N LYS A 333 11.61 -22.08 4.48
CA LYS A 333 11.14 -22.83 5.64
C LYS A 333 11.78 -22.17 6.86
N ALA A 334 10.96 -21.67 7.78
CA ALA A 334 11.44 -21.29 9.10
C ALA A 334 11.99 -22.56 9.75
N VAL A 335 13.27 -22.54 10.09
CA VAL A 335 13.91 -23.46 11.05
C VAL A 335 13.61 -22.92 12.44
#